data_d3b4bf9701df08b1ceb680726564f0f0
#
_entry.id   d3b4bf9701df08b1ceb680726564f0f0
#
_cell.length_a   1.000
_cell.length_b   1.000
_cell.length_c   1.000
_cell.angle_alpha   90.00
_cell.angle_beta   90.00
_cell.angle_gamma   90.00
#
_symmetry.space_group_name_H-M   'P 1'
#
loop_
_entity.id
_entity.type
_entity.pdbx_description
1 polymer ?
#
loop_
_entity_poly.entity_id
_entity_poly.type
_entity_poly.pdbx_seq_one_letter_code
_entity_poly.pdbx_strand_id
1 'polypeptide(L)'
;MKNILLAGAVSMIGTLVGTRWFIHWLAARGYGQFIRDDGPTTHKTKKGTPTMGGAVIIVSVLLAYIVAHLVTWTYPTLSAVMVLWLFAGLGFIGFLDDWTKISKQRSLGLKPRGKLLGQAFVAITFAIGVMYFPDTHGVTPGSSAISFLRDISWLHLPVWLGIIWVILLIAGSSNAVNLTDGLDGLATGATTMVFGAYTLLSIWQFNQWCSRPTTAGNHCYAVRDPHDIAVVAIAIAGACFGFLWWNAKPAKIFLGDTGSLALGGAVAGMAVVSRTELLLVIIGALFVIETISVMLQVSVFKLTGGKRVFKMAPLHHHFELKGWAEVTVVIRFWIICGLAVSAGLGIFYAEWVAGQ
;
A
#
# COMPACT_ATOMS: atom_id res chain seq x y z
N MET A 1 2.14 -22.53 4.56
CA MET A 1 0.78 -22.17 5.01
C MET A 1 0.72 -21.73 6.47
N LYS A 2 1.38 -22.42 7.44
CA LYS A 2 1.36 -22.03 8.86
C LYS A 2 1.85 -20.60 9.09
N ASN A 3 2.96 -20.19 8.44
CA ASN A 3 3.52 -18.84 8.54
C ASN A 3 2.52 -17.77 8.10
N ILE A 4 1.84 -18.02 6.97
CA ILE A 4 0.87 -17.08 6.37
C ILE A 4 -0.29 -16.85 7.36
N LEU A 5 -0.91 -17.93 7.86
CA LEU A 5 -2.02 -17.82 8.81
C LEU A 5 -1.60 -17.15 10.13
N LEU A 6 -0.41 -17.52 10.64
CA LEU A 6 0.11 -16.94 11.87
C LEU A 6 0.40 -15.45 11.73
N ALA A 7 1.06 -15.05 10.65
CA ALA A 7 1.38 -13.64 10.39
C ALA A 7 0.11 -12.79 10.26
N GLY A 8 -0.90 -13.27 9.52
CA GLY A 8 -2.18 -12.56 9.38
C GLY A 8 -2.93 -12.43 10.72
N ALA A 9 -3.01 -13.51 11.50
CA ALA A 9 -3.70 -13.50 12.79
C ALA A 9 -2.98 -12.60 13.81
N VAL A 10 -1.65 -12.73 13.94
CA VAL A 10 -0.86 -11.93 14.90
C VAL A 10 -0.91 -10.45 14.56
N SER A 11 -0.79 -10.08 13.28
CA SER A 11 -0.86 -8.68 12.86
C SER A 11 -2.26 -8.07 13.09
N MET A 12 -3.31 -8.81 12.79
CA MET A 12 -4.69 -8.39 13.02
C MET A 12 -4.98 -8.16 14.51
N ILE A 13 -4.61 -9.11 15.36
CA ILE A 13 -4.77 -8.99 16.82
C ILE A 13 -3.90 -7.85 17.35
N GLY A 14 -2.67 -7.74 16.85
CA GLY A 14 -1.73 -6.69 17.22
C GLY A 14 -2.29 -5.29 16.97
N THR A 15 -2.88 -5.06 15.81
CA THR A 15 -3.52 -3.76 15.50
C THR A 15 -4.83 -3.56 16.25
N LEU A 16 -5.66 -4.60 16.38
CA LEU A 16 -6.93 -4.49 17.09
C LEU A 16 -6.72 -4.07 18.57
N VAL A 17 -5.76 -4.68 19.24
CA VAL A 17 -5.44 -4.40 20.66
C VAL A 17 -4.52 -3.19 20.78
N GLY A 18 -3.46 -3.12 19.99
CA GLY A 18 -2.45 -2.07 20.04
C GLY A 18 -3.02 -0.69 19.73
N THR A 19 -3.96 -0.60 18.77
CA THR A 19 -4.59 0.68 18.43
C THR A 19 -5.39 1.26 19.59
N ARG A 20 -6.09 0.42 20.37
CA ARG A 20 -6.81 0.87 21.56
C ARG A 20 -5.87 1.57 22.53
N TRP A 21 -4.76 0.94 22.85
CA TRP A 21 -3.75 1.49 23.75
C TRP A 21 -3.12 2.77 23.18
N PHE A 22 -2.82 2.79 21.88
CA PHE A 22 -2.22 3.93 21.22
C PHE A 22 -3.14 5.15 21.17
N ILE A 23 -4.45 4.95 20.95
CA ILE A 23 -5.47 6.03 21.05
C ILE A 23 -5.43 6.70 22.44
N HIS A 24 -5.43 5.89 23.51
CA HIS A 24 -5.39 6.43 24.87
C HIS A 24 -4.10 7.22 25.14
N TRP A 25 -2.97 6.70 24.64
CA TRP A 25 -1.67 7.35 24.80
C TRP A 25 -1.58 8.68 24.05
N LEU A 26 -2.12 8.76 22.82
CA LEU A 26 -2.18 10.00 22.04
C LEU A 26 -3.14 11.00 22.66
N ALA A 27 -4.32 10.56 23.08
CA ALA A 27 -5.33 11.40 23.70
C ALA A 27 -4.83 12.03 25.03
N ALA A 28 -4.14 11.24 25.87
CA ALA A 28 -3.56 11.73 27.13
C ALA A 28 -2.51 12.86 26.92
N ARG A 29 -1.92 12.94 25.71
CA ARG A 29 -0.93 13.97 25.32
C ARG A 29 -1.52 15.10 24.50
N GLY A 30 -2.82 15.07 24.21
CA GLY A 30 -3.49 16.10 23.39
C GLY A 30 -3.07 16.06 21.92
N TYR A 31 -2.58 14.91 21.42
CA TYR A 31 -2.14 14.73 20.04
C TYR A 31 -3.33 14.41 19.12
N GLY A 32 -3.97 15.47 18.59
CA GLY A 32 -5.07 15.37 17.63
C GLY A 32 -4.75 16.09 16.33
N GLN A 33 -5.43 15.69 15.25
CA GLN A 33 -5.21 16.25 13.93
C GLN A 33 -5.73 17.68 13.82
N PHE A 34 -4.94 18.55 13.19
CA PHE A 34 -5.34 19.87 12.74
C PHE A 34 -5.99 19.77 11.37
N ILE A 35 -7.28 20.12 11.26
CA ILE A 35 -8.03 20.04 10.01
C ILE A 35 -7.75 21.30 9.19
N ARG A 36 -7.62 21.13 7.86
CA ARG A 36 -7.49 22.23 6.91
C ARG A 36 -8.81 22.98 6.78
N ASP A 37 -8.74 24.30 6.65
CA ASP A 37 -9.94 25.15 6.50
C ASP A 37 -10.60 25.01 5.12
N ASP A 38 -9.87 24.52 4.11
CA ASP A 38 -10.31 24.40 2.71
C ASP A 38 -11.13 23.11 2.44
N GLY A 39 -11.28 22.21 3.44
CA GLY A 39 -11.99 20.93 3.32
C GLY A 39 -13.52 21.06 3.43
N PRO A 40 -14.28 19.98 3.17
CA PRO A 40 -15.71 19.92 3.41
C PRO A 40 -16.05 20.31 4.87
N THR A 41 -17.10 21.09 5.06
CA THR A 41 -17.51 21.57 6.40
C THR A 41 -17.84 20.44 7.38
N THR A 42 -18.25 19.28 6.87
CA THR A 42 -18.51 18.06 7.63
C THR A 42 -17.27 17.53 8.35
N HIS A 43 -16.07 17.85 7.87
CA HIS A 43 -14.82 17.41 8.50
C HIS A 43 -14.44 18.22 9.76
N LYS A 44 -15.04 19.38 9.98
CA LYS A 44 -14.76 20.19 11.18
C LYS A 44 -15.10 19.47 12.49
N THR A 45 -16.05 18.54 12.48
CA THR A 45 -16.40 17.69 13.64
C THR A 45 -15.32 16.66 14.00
N LYS A 46 -14.37 16.40 13.11
CA LYS A 46 -13.26 15.45 13.29
C LYS A 46 -12.02 16.07 13.96
N LYS A 47 -12.08 17.38 14.30
CA LYS A 47 -10.99 18.08 14.98
C LYS A 47 -10.67 17.42 16.31
N GLY A 48 -9.40 17.13 16.55
CA GLY A 48 -8.96 16.49 17.79
C GLY A 48 -8.92 14.95 17.74
N THR A 49 -9.41 14.31 16.68
CA THR A 49 -9.21 12.86 16.51
C THR A 49 -7.72 12.54 16.37
N PRO A 50 -7.18 11.58 17.14
CA PRO A 50 -5.78 11.14 17.01
C PRO A 50 -5.43 10.75 15.59
N THR A 51 -4.19 11.00 15.19
CA THR A 51 -3.61 10.56 13.89
C THR A 51 -2.39 9.67 14.11
N MET A 52 -1.68 9.28 13.06
CA MET A 52 -0.50 8.39 13.09
C MET A 52 -0.85 6.91 13.37
N GLY A 53 -2.08 6.47 13.09
CA GLY A 53 -2.50 5.09 13.23
C GLY A 53 -1.64 4.09 12.45
N GLY A 54 -1.06 4.55 11.35
CA GLY A 54 -0.08 3.79 10.57
C GLY A 54 1.11 3.24 11.37
N ALA A 55 1.50 3.92 12.45
CA ALA A 55 2.58 3.43 13.32
C ALA A 55 2.24 2.08 13.96
N VAL A 56 0.99 1.91 14.41
CA VAL A 56 0.53 0.64 14.99
C VAL A 56 0.49 -0.46 13.93
N ILE A 57 0.05 -0.12 12.70
CA ILE A 57 0.05 -1.06 11.57
C ILE A 57 1.48 -1.54 11.31
N ILE A 58 2.45 -0.61 11.17
CA ILE A 58 3.85 -0.95 10.87
C ILE A 58 4.44 -1.86 11.96
N VAL A 59 4.30 -1.49 13.22
CA VAL A 59 4.83 -2.28 14.34
C VAL A 59 4.18 -3.66 14.37
N SER A 60 2.86 -3.75 14.20
CA SER A 60 2.15 -5.04 14.21
C SER A 60 2.58 -5.95 13.06
N VAL A 61 2.80 -5.41 11.85
CA VAL A 61 3.29 -6.17 10.69
C VAL A 61 4.70 -6.70 10.95
N LEU A 62 5.62 -5.85 11.41
CA LEU A 62 7.00 -6.25 11.68
C LEU A 62 7.06 -7.33 12.77
N LEU A 63 6.32 -7.15 13.86
CA LEU A 63 6.23 -8.15 14.93
C LEU A 63 5.61 -9.45 14.43
N ALA A 64 4.54 -9.40 13.67
CA ALA A 64 3.87 -10.57 13.11
C ALA A 64 4.80 -11.38 12.18
N TYR A 65 5.55 -10.68 11.32
CA TYR A 65 6.54 -11.29 10.45
C TYR A 65 7.63 -12.01 11.26
N ILE A 66 8.21 -11.34 12.27
CA ILE A 66 9.22 -11.92 13.15
C ILE A 66 8.66 -13.14 13.90
N VAL A 67 7.47 -13.02 14.50
CA VAL A 67 6.83 -14.12 15.23
C VAL A 67 6.55 -15.32 14.32
N ALA A 68 6.07 -15.08 13.10
CA ALA A 68 5.81 -16.16 12.14
C ALA A 68 7.08 -16.93 11.81
N HIS A 69 8.20 -16.25 11.55
CA HIS A 69 9.49 -16.89 11.27
C HIS A 69 10.08 -17.60 12.48
N LEU A 70 10.01 -17.01 13.67
CA LEU A 70 10.49 -17.65 14.90
C LEU A 70 9.73 -18.93 15.25
N VAL A 71 8.38 -18.89 15.16
CA VAL A 71 7.54 -20.06 15.50
C VAL A 71 7.69 -21.21 14.50
N THR A 72 7.95 -20.87 13.22
CA THR A 72 8.06 -21.88 12.18
C THR A 72 9.50 -22.26 11.83
N TRP A 73 10.48 -21.64 12.51
CA TRP A 73 11.92 -21.87 12.31
C TRP A 73 12.34 -21.71 10.84
N THR A 74 11.79 -20.68 10.17
CA THR A 74 12.14 -20.32 8.79
C THR A 74 12.97 -19.05 8.78
N TYR A 75 13.82 -18.90 7.75
CA TYR A 75 14.64 -17.70 7.61
C TYR A 75 13.90 -16.62 6.79
N PRO A 76 14.03 -15.34 7.19
CA PRO A 76 13.58 -14.23 6.37
C PRO A 76 14.26 -14.21 5.00
N THR A 77 13.50 -13.90 3.95
CA THR A 77 14.03 -13.81 2.59
C THR A 77 14.31 -12.36 2.19
N LEU A 78 15.20 -12.18 1.21
CA LEU A 78 15.56 -10.84 0.75
C LEU A 78 14.36 -10.10 0.16
N SER A 79 13.52 -10.78 -0.64
CA SER A 79 12.34 -10.17 -1.25
C SER A 79 11.37 -9.59 -0.20
N ALA A 80 11.10 -10.36 0.85
CA ALA A 80 10.25 -9.94 1.94
C ALA A 80 10.87 -8.79 2.76
N VAL A 81 12.16 -8.90 3.09
CA VAL A 81 12.88 -7.86 3.84
C VAL A 81 12.91 -6.54 3.06
N MET A 82 13.08 -6.57 1.73
CA MET A 82 13.03 -5.37 0.90
C MET A 82 11.65 -4.71 0.92
N VAL A 83 10.57 -5.49 0.83
CA VAL A 83 9.20 -4.93 0.94
C VAL A 83 8.95 -4.34 2.33
N LEU A 84 9.39 -5.02 3.39
CA LEU A 84 9.29 -4.49 4.76
C LEU A 84 10.15 -3.24 4.97
N TRP A 85 11.34 -3.18 4.35
CA TRP A 85 12.17 -1.97 4.33
C TRP A 85 11.44 -0.80 3.67
N LEU A 86 10.84 -1.02 2.50
CA LEU A 86 10.07 0.00 1.79
C LEU A 86 8.86 0.45 2.61
N PHE A 87 8.12 -0.49 3.19
CA PHE A 87 6.98 -0.24 4.05
C PHE A 87 7.34 0.58 5.29
N ALA A 88 8.32 0.13 6.06
CA ALA A 88 8.74 0.82 7.28
C ALA A 88 9.44 2.14 6.99
N GLY A 89 10.27 2.19 5.94
CA GLY A 89 11.01 3.40 5.56
C GLY A 89 10.10 4.54 5.11
N LEU A 90 9.14 4.26 4.21
CA LEU A 90 8.16 5.28 3.80
C LEU A 90 7.22 5.64 4.96
N GLY A 91 6.87 4.69 5.80
CA GLY A 91 6.13 4.93 7.02
C GLY A 91 6.87 5.85 7.99
N PHE A 92 8.18 5.70 8.12
CA PHE A 92 9.00 6.59 8.93
C PHE A 92 9.02 8.03 8.37
N ILE A 93 9.10 8.21 7.06
CA ILE A 93 8.98 9.54 6.45
C ILE A 93 7.61 10.15 6.73
N GLY A 94 6.53 9.36 6.61
CA GLY A 94 5.18 9.78 6.97
C GLY A 94 5.05 10.12 8.46
N PHE A 95 5.69 9.33 9.33
CA PHE A 95 5.75 9.60 10.77
C PHE A 95 6.41 10.95 11.07
N LEU A 96 7.52 11.26 10.45
CA LEU A 96 8.18 12.56 10.60
C LEU A 96 7.30 13.73 10.12
N ASP A 97 6.52 13.50 9.07
CA ASP A 97 5.55 14.47 8.55
C ASP A 97 4.43 14.72 9.57
N ASP A 98 3.78 13.66 10.03
CA ASP A 98 2.69 13.72 11.02
C ASP A 98 3.18 14.29 12.36
N TRP A 99 4.35 13.84 12.82
CA TRP A 99 4.97 14.36 14.05
C TRP A 99 5.25 15.86 13.95
N THR A 100 5.70 16.33 12.77
CA THR A 100 5.95 17.76 12.54
C THR A 100 4.66 18.57 12.59
N LYS A 101 3.55 18.03 12.07
CA LYS A 101 2.21 18.67 12.16
C LYS A 101 1.75 18.81 13.61
N ILE A 102 1.89 17.73 14.38
CA ILE A 102 1.48 17.70 15.79
C ILE A 102 2.36 18.61 16.66
N SER A 103 3.67 18.45 16.58
CA SER A 103 4.61 19.19 17.45
C SER A 103 4.61 20.70 17.19
N LYS A 104 4.36 21.12 15.94
CA LYS A 104 4.27 22.54 15.55
C LYS A 104 2.85 23.09 15.53
N GLN A 105 1.86 22.28 15.92
CA GLN A 105 0.43 22.66 15.95
C GLN A 105 -0.06 23.33 14.64
N ARG A 106 0.31 22.77 13.50
CA ARG A 106 -0.02 23.31 12.16
C ARG A 106 -0.44 22.22 11.21
N SER A 107 -1.19 22.56 10.15
CA SER A 107 -1.63 21.63 9.10
C SER A 107 -0.50 21.26 8.11
N LEU A 108 0.59 22.02 8.07
CA LEU A 108 1.73 21.77 7.19
C LEU A 108 2.80 20.93 7.92
N GLY A 109 3.10 19.74 7.38
CA GLY A 109 4.12 18.83 7.87
C GLY A 109 5.55 19.22 7.46
N LEU A 110 6.30 18.25 6.96
CA LEU A 110 7.65 18.43 6.41
C LEU A 110 7.64 19.36 5.20
N LYS A 111 8.75 20.06 4.98
CA LYS A 111 8.93 20.80 3.74
C LYS A 111 8.88 19.81 2.55
N PRO A 112 8.20 20.14 1.42
CA PRO A 112 8.03 19.21 0.29
C PRO A 112 9.34 18.57 -0.20
N ARG A 113 10.43 19.36 -0.24
CA ARG A 113 11.76 18.87 -0.62
C ARG A 113 12.30 17.81 0.34
N GLY A 114 12.13 17.99 1.66
CA GLY A 114 12.59 17.01 2.66
C GLY A 114 11.80 15.71 2.59
N LYS A 115 10.48 15.79 2.42
CA LYS A 115 9.62 14.62 2.22
C LYS A 115 10.02 13.86 0.96
N LEU A 116 10.21 14.56 -0.15
CA LEU A 116 10.62 13.96 -1.43
C LEU A 116 12.00 13.31 -1.36
N LEU A 117 12.99 13.94 -0.72
CA LEU A 117 14.33 13.37 -0.54
C LEU A 117 14.29 12.10 0.30
N GLY A 118 13.52 12.07 1.40
CA GLY A 118 13.35 10.87 2.21
C GLY A 118 12.69 9.73 1.44
N GLN A 119 11.62 10.01 0.72
CA GLN A 119 10.95 9.01 -0.14
C GLN A 119 11.90 8.51 -1.24
N ALA A 120 12.65 9.40 -1.89
CA ALA A 120 13.63 9.02 -2.92
C ALA A 120 14.73 8.12 -2.36
N PHE A 121 15.27 8.44 -1.17
CA PHE A 121 16.27 7.60 -0.53
C PHE A 121 15.78 6.17 -0.29
N VAL A 122 14.58 6.01 0.29
CA VAL A 122 13.98 4.70 0.55
C VAL A 122 13.69 3.96 -0.77
N ALA A 123 13.17 4.66 -1.78
CA ALA A 123 12.85 4.06 -3.08
C ALA A 123 14.11 3.63 -3.85
N ILE A 124 15.19 4.44 -3.83
CA ILE A 124 16.46 4.11 -4.49
C ILE A 124 17.11 2.88 -3.83
N THR A 125 17.18 2.85 -2.49
CA THR A 125 17.76 1.71 -1.77
C THR A 125 16.97 0.43 -1.97
N PHE A 126 15.63 0.51 -2.02
CA PHE A 126 14.78 -0.61 -2.41
C PHE A 126 15.07 -1.06 -3.85
N ALA A 127 15.06 -0.14 -4.82
CA ALA A 127 15.27 -0.46 -6.23
C ALA A 127 16.64 -1.13 -6.48
N ILE A 128 17.70 -0.63 -5.84
CA ILE A 128 19.03 -1.25 -5.88
C ILE A 128 18.97 -2.65 -5.25
N GLY A 129 18.35 -2.79 -4.07
CA GLY A 129 18.23 -4.07 -3.36
C GLY A 129 17.50 -5.15 -4.16
N VAL A 130 16.45 -4.78 -4.91
CA VAL A 130 15.70 -5.76 -5.70
C VAL A 130 16.32 -6.08 -7.06
N MET A 131 17.20 -5.22 -7.61
CA MET A 131 17.79 -5.40 -8.94
C MET A 131 19.16 -6.10 -8.93
N TYR A 132 19.95 -5.98 -7.86
CA TYR A 132 21.36 -6.40 -7.88
C TYR A 132 21.70 -7.65 -7.05
N PHE A 133 20.76 -8.21 -6.29
CA PHE A 133 21.06 -9.36 -5.41
C PHE A 133 20.30 -10.60 -5.84
N PRO A 134 20.86 -11.42 -6.77
CA PRO A 134 20.24 -12.67 -7.18
C PRO A 134 20.33 -13.75 -6.09
N ASP A 135 19.44 -14.74 -6.17
CA ASP A 135 19.52 -15.97 -5.38
C ASP A 135 20.50 -16.99 -6.01
N THR A 136 20.54 -18.19 -5.47
CA THR A 136 21.37 -19.31 -5.98
C THR A 136 20.97 -19.77 -7.39
N HIS A 137 19.77 -19.41 -7.85
CA HIS A 137 19.25 -19.70 -9.19
C HIS A 137 19.44 -18.51 -10.17
N GLY A 138 20.08 -17.42 -9.72
CA GLY A 138 20.27 -16.23 -10.51
C GLY A 138 19.03 -15.31 -10.59
N VAL A 139 17.99 -15.57 -9.81
CA VAL A 139 16.74 -14.78 -9.80
C VAL A 139 16.83 -13.64 -8.78
N THR A 140 16.71 -12.42 -9.26
CA THR A 140 16.61 -11.22 -8.41
C THR A 140 15.18 -11.00 -7.91
N PRO A 141 14.95 -10.31 -6.77
CA PRO A 141 13.59 -9.97 -6.31
C PRO A 141 12.80 -9.16 -7.33
N GLY A 142 13.41 -8.16 -7.96
CA GLY A 142 12.84 -7.37 -9.06
C GLY A 142 13.37 -7.81 -10.42
N SER A 143 12.82 -7.29 -11.53
CA SER A 143 13.27 -7.49 -12.90
C SER A 143 13.57 -6.17 -13.59
N SER A 144 14.48 -6.21 -14.57
CA SER A 144 14.65 -5.11 -15.52
C SER A 144 13.60 -5.13 -16.65
N ALA A 145 12.83 -6.22 -16.79
CA ALA A 145 11.69 -6.28 -17.70
C ALA A 145 10.45 -5.66 -17.01
N ILE A 146 9.67 -4.90 -17.75
CA ILE A 146 8.34 -4.51 -17.31
C ILE A 146 7.44 -5.74 -17.32
N SER A 147 6.63 -5.92 -16.28
CA SER A 147 5.78 -7.09 -16.11
C SER A 147 4.30 -6.72 -16.08
N PHE A 148 3.46 -7.59 -16.65
CA PHE A 148 2.01 -7.53 -16.49
C PHE A 148 1.52 -8.66 -15.58
N LEU A 149 1.57 -9.89 -16.05
CA LEU A 149 1.31 -11.12 -15.29
C LEU A 149 2.60 -11.92 -15.12
N ARG A 150 3.54 -11.66 -16.00
CA ARG A 150 4.93 -12.15 -16.09
C ARG A 150 5.76 -11.05 -16.71
N ASP A 151 7.07 -11.23 -16.72
CA ASP A 151 7.99 -10.35 -17.44
C ASP A 151 7.67 -10.36 -18.95
N ILE A 152 7.51 -9.16 -19.52
CA ILE A 152 7.25 -8.99 -20.95
C ILE A 152 8.58 -9.13 -21.70
N SER A 153 8.76 -10.24 -22.42
CA SER A 153 10.05 -10.66 -22.99
C SER A 153 10.71 -9.65 -23.97
N TRP A 154 9.93 -8.80 -24.60
CA TRP A 154 10.43 -7.77 -25.54
C TRP A 154 10.61 -6.40 -24.87
N LEU A 155 10.19 -6.21 -23.60
CA LEU A 155 10.22 -4.93 -22.91
C LEU A 155 11.25 -4.97 -21.76
N HIS A 156 12.50 -5.27 -22.12
CA HIS A 156 13.62 -5.20 -21.18
C HIS A 156 14.25 -3.81 -21.18
N LEU A 157 14.29 -3.21 -19.99
CA LEU A 157 14.94 -1.92 -19.77
C LEU A 157 16.41 -2.14 -19.38
N PRO A 158 17.34 -1.24 -19.73
CA PRO A 158 18.62 -1.18 -19.04
C PRO A 158 18.41 -1.05 -17.53
N VAL A 159 19.25 -1.67 -16.70
CA VAL A 159 19.04 -1.75 -15.24
C VAL A 159 18.83 -0.36 -14.61
N TRP A 160 19.57 0.66 -15.04
CA TRP A 160 19.40 2.04 -14.56
C TRP A 160 18.00 2.61 -14.86
N LEU A 161 17.42 2.27 -16.01
CA LEU A 161 16.07 2.69 -16.39
C LEU A 161 15.00 1.88 -15.61
N GLY A 162 15.27 0.59 -15.36
CA GLY A 162 14.47 -0.24 -14.46
C GLY A 162 14.42 0.33 -13.02
N ILE A 163 15.54 0.82 -12.52
CA ILE A 163 15.59 1.52 -11.22
C ILE A 163 14.70 2.76 -11.24
N ILE A 164 14.78 3.58 -12.26
CA ILE A 164 13.91 4.77 -12.41
C ILE A 164 12.44 4.36 -12.46
N TRP A 165 12.11 3.30 -13.21
CA TRP A 165 10.75 2.76 -13.29
C TRP A 165 10.21 2.36 -11.92
N VAL A 166 10.98 1.60 -11.14
CA VAL A 166 10.61 1.19 -9.78
C VAL A 166 10.41 2.41 -8.86
N ILE A 167 11.29 3.41 -8.95
CA ILE A 167 11.14 4.66 -8.16
C ILE A 167 9.85 5.40 -8.52
N LEU A 168 9.52 5.49 -9.81
CA LEU A 168 8.28 6.13 -10.28
C LEU A 168 7.04 5.35 -9.80
N LEU A 169 7.09 4.03 -9.85
CA LEU A 169 6.01 3.18 -9.36
C LEU A 169 5.78 3.36 -7.85
N ILE A 170 6.86 3.40 -7.06
CA ILE A 170 6.80 3.65 -5.62
C ILE A 170 6.25 5.04 -5.31
N ALA A 171 6.76 6.07 -5.98
CA ALA A 171 6.32 7.44 -5.79
C ALA A 171 4.84 7.59 -6.18
N GLY A 172 4.43 7.03 -7.31
CA GLY A 172 3.04 7.04 -7.78
C GLY A 172 2.10 6.36 -6.78
N SER A 173 2.40 5.11 -6.41
CA SER A 173 1.54 4.31 -5.51
C SER A 173 1.49 4.88 -4.09
N SER A 174 2.63 5.34 -3.55
CA SER A 174 2.70 5.95 -2.22
C SER A 174 1.82 7.20 -2.13
N ASN A 175 1.89 8.08 -3.14
CA ASN A 175 1.05 9.26 -3.17
C ASN A 175 -0.41 8.93 -3.51
N ALA A 176 -0.70 7.91 -4.32
CA ALA A 176 -2.05 7.50 -4.66
C ALA A 176 -2.84 7.01 -3.45
N VAL A 177 -2.22 6.16 -2.60
CA VAL A 177 -2.84 5.73 -1.34
C VAL A 177 -3.00 6.90 -0.37
N ASN A 178 -2.02 7.81 -0.31
CA ASN A 178 -2.12 9.02 0.52
C ASN A 178 -3.26 9.95 0.07
N LEU A 179 -3.47 10.12 -1.24
CA LEU A 179 -4.61 10.88 -1.77
C LEU A 179 -5.96 10.20 -1.48
N THR A 180 -5.99 8.88 -1.37
CA THR A 180 -7.20 8.10 -1.07
C THR A 180 -7.56 8.17 0.43
N ASP A 181 -6.62 8.52 1.32
CA ASP A 181 -6.84 8.61 2.77
C ASP A 181 -7.55 9.92 3.17
N GLY A 182 -8.68 10.20 2.53
CA GLY A 182 -9.50 11.41 2.79
C GLY A 182 -10.79 11.14 3.56
N LEU A 183 -11.27 9.88 3.62
CA LEU A 183 -12.48 9.46 4.32
C LEU A 183 -12.17 8.32 5.31
N ASP A 184 -12.95 8.28 6.40
CA ASP A 184 -12.79 7.30 7.47
C ASP A 184 -12.87 5.87 6.94
N GLY A 185 -11.77 5.12 7.00
CA GLY A 185 -11.66 3.74 6.58
C GLY A 185 -11.47 3.51 5.07
N LEU A 186 -11.57 4.53 4.22
CA LEU A 186 -11.51 4.34 2.76
C LEU A 186 -10.19 3.70 2.32
N ALA A 187 -9.06 4.32 2.62
CA ALA A 187 -7.74 3.82 2.25
C ALA A 187 -7.43 2.49 2.94
N THR A 188 -7.74 2.37 4.23
CA THR A 188 -7.49 1.16 5.03
C THR A 188 -8.24 -0.05 4.49
N GLY A 189 -9.54 0.09 4.17
CA GLY A 189 -10.34 -1.01 3.62
C GLY A 189 -9.92 -1.39 2.20
N ALA A 190 -9.61 -0.40 1.35
CA ALA A 190 -9.11 -0.65 0.00
C ALA A 190 -7.76 -1.39 0.03
N THR A 191 -6.82 -0.97 0.87
CA THR A 191 -5.52 -1.65 1.02
C THR A 191 -5.66 -3.06 1.57
N THR A 192 -6.61 -3.31 2.49
CA THR A 192 -6.92 -4.67 2.96
C THR A 192 -7.27 -5.60 1.79
N MET A 193 -8.11 -5.16 0.87
CA MET A 193 -8.50 -5.96 -0.31
C MET A 193 -7.32 -6.16 -1.26
N VAL A 194 -6.53 -5.13 -1.53
CA VAL A 194 -5.36 -5.21 -2.43
C VAL A 194 -4.30 -6.17 -1.88
N PHE A 195 -3.96 -6.08 -0.58
CA PHE A 195 -2.99 -7.01 0.02
C PHE A 195 -3.57 -8.42 0.17
N GLY A 196 -4.89 -8.57 0.35
CA GLY A 196 -5.58 -9.85 0.24
C GLY A 196 -5.38 -10.48 -1.14
N ALA A 197 -5.51 -9.71 -2.21
CA ALA A 197 -5.23 -10.15 -3.57
C ALA A 197 -3.78 -10.58 -3.76
N TYR A 198 -2.82 -9.77 -3.30
CA TYR A 198 -1.39 -10.12 -3.37
C TYR A 198 -1.05 -11.38 -2.55
N THR A 199 -1.76 -11.62 -1.44
CA THR A 199 -1.62 -12.87 -0.68
C THR A 199 -2.01 -14.08 -1.54
N LEU A 200 -3.19 -14.03 -2.19
CA LEU A 200 -3.67 -15.11 -3.06
C LEU A 200 -2.76 -15.30 -4.26
N LEU A 201 -2.36 -14.21 -4.92
CA LEU A 201 -1.44 -14.21 -6.05
C LEU A 201 -0.10 -14.86 -5.68
N SER A 202 0.49 -14.47 -4.56
CA SER A 202 1.79 -15.00 -4.12
C SER A 202 1.70 -16.47 -3.70
N ILE A 203 0.59 -16.91 -3.07
CA ILE A 203 0.33 -18.33 -2.79
C ILE A 203 0.23 -19.11 -4.12
N TRP A 204 -0.46 -18.56 -5.11
CA TRP A 204 -0.57 -19.17 -6.43
C TRP A 204 0.80 -19.30 -7.09
N GLN A 205 1.60 -18.24 -7.12
CA GLN A 205 2.96 -18.26 -7.66
C GLN A 205 3.84 -19.28 -6.93
N PHE A 206 3.69 -19.41 -5.60
CA PHE A 206 4.42 -20.41 -4.83
C PHE A 206 4.03 -21.85 -5.19
N ASN A 207 2.76 -22.11 -5.47
CA ASN A 207 2.29 -23.42 -5.89
C ASN A 207 2.73 -23.79 -7.32
N GLN A 208 3.01 -22.80 -8.16
CA GLN A 208 3.47 -22.92 -9.54
C GLN A 208 4.90 -22.39 -9.73
N TRP A 209 5.74 -22.52 -8.72
CA TRP A 209 7.08 -21.93 -8.69
C TRP A 209 8.08 -22.72 -9.53
N CYS A 210 8.83 -22.05 -10.42
CA CYS A 210 9.83 -22.68 -11.32
C CYS A 210 10.98 -23.35 -10.56
N SER A 211 11.35 -22.87 -9.39
CA SER A 211 12.40 -23.46 -8.58
C SER A 211 11.98 -24.76 -7.86
N ARG A 212 10.72 -25.22 -8.03
CA ARG A 212 10.24 -26.51 -7.50
C ARG A 212 10.23 -27.56 -8.59
N PRO A 213 11.01 -28.66 -8.46
CA PRO A 213 11.06 -29.73 -9.46
C PRO A 213 9.69 -30.38 -9.76
N THR A 214 8.82 -30.44 -8.74
CA THR A 214 7.49 -31.08 -8.84
C THR A 214 6.42 -30.22 -9.52
N THR A 215 6.62 -28.91 -9.59
CA THR A 215 5.65 -27.94 -10.15
C THR A 215 6.22 -27.14 -11.32
N ALA A 216 7.49 -27.35 -11.66
CA ALA A 216 8.17 -26.72 -12.78
C ALA A 216 7.67 -27.32 -14.11
N GLY A 217 6.48 -26.89 -14.53
CA GLY A 217 5.94 -27.11 -15.89
C GLY A 217 6.29 -25.92 -16.79
N ASN A 218 5.87 -26.00 -18.07
CA ASN A 218 6.13 -24.96 -19.07
C ASN A 218 5.53 -23.58 -18.70
N HIS A 219 4.68 -23.50 -17.67
CA HIS A 219 3.94 -22.30 -17.25
C HIS A 219 4.22 -21.88 -15.79
N CYS A 220 5.35 -22.31 -15.22
CA CYS A 220 5.74 -21.88 -13.87
C CYS A 220 6.08 -20.38 -13.80
N TYR A 221 6.05 -19.81 -12.58
CA TYR A 221 6.42 -18.42 -12.33
C TYR A 221 7.89 -18.32 -11.89
N ALA A 222 8.68 -17.54 -12.62
CA ALA A 222 10.07 -17.22 -12.30
C ALA A 222 10.14 -16.01 -11.35
N VAL A 223 9.56 -16.14 -10.17
CA VAL A 223 9.58 -15.13 -9.11
C VAL A 223 10.45 -15.61 -7.95
N ARG A 224 11.07 -14.69 -7.23
CA ARG A 224 11.88 -15.01 -6.06
C ARG A 224 11.02 -14.96 -4.80
N ASP A 225 11.16 -15.96 -3.92
CA ASP A 225 10.59 -16.02 -2.57
C ASP A 225 9.04 -15.86 -2.47
N PRO A 226 8.21 -16.41 -3.37
CA PRO A 226 6.78 -16.10 -3.43
C PRO A 226 6.02 -16.48 -2.15
N HIS A 227 6.46 -17.52 -1.40
CA HIS A 227 5.85 -17.89 -0.13
C HIS A 227 6.02 -16.80 0.93
N ASP A 228 7.20 -16.22 1.03
CA ASP A 228 7.49 -15.22 2.06
C ASP A 228 6.88 -13.85 1.72
N ILE A 229 6.77 -13.56 0.40
CA ILE A 229 5.98 -12.41 -0.08
C ILE A 229 4.51 -12.55 0.37
N ALA A 230 3.93 -13.77 0.30
CA ALA A 230 2.58 -14.02 0.81
C ALA A 230 2.46 -13.79 2.32
N VAL A 231 3.51 -14.11 3.10
CA VAL A 231 3.55 -13.84 4.56
C VAL A 231 3.50 -12.34 4.84
N VAL A 232 4.27 -11.52 4.10
CA VAL A 232 4.24 -10.05 4.23
C VAL A 232 2.88 -9.50 3.80
N ALA A 233 2.35 -9.96 2.66
CA ALA A 233 1.06 -9.50 2.14
C ALA A 233 -0.08 -9.72 3.15
N ILE A 234 -0.20 -10.92 3.70
CA ILE A 234 -1.25 -11.24 4.68
C ILE A 234 -1.04 -10.53 6.02
N ALA A 235 0.22 -10.31 6.42
CA ALA A 235 0.51 -9.54 7.63
C ALA A 235 0.01 -8.09 7.48
N ILE A 236 0.23 -7.46 6.32
CA ILE A 236 -0.27 -6.10 6.05
C ILE A 236 -1.80 -6.11 5.92
N ALA A 237 -2.40 -7.07 5.20
CA ALA A 237 -3.85 -7.20 5.09
C ALA A 237 -4.51 -7.37 6.45
N GLY A 238 -3.99 -8.27 7.29
CA GLY A 238 -4.48 -8.52 8.64
C GLY A 238 -4.37 -7.28 9.53
N ALA A 239 -3.22 -6.60 9.48
CA ALA A 239 -3.02 -5.37 10.24
C ALA A 239 -3.99 -4.26 9.83
N CYS A 240 -4.21 -4.05 8.52
CA CYS A 240 -5.19 -3.10 8.03
C CYS A 240 -6.62 -3.48 8.45
N PHE A 241 -6.97 -4.75 8.37
CA PHE A 241 -8.30 -5.24 8.76
C PHE A 241 -8.55 -5.03 10.27
N GLY A 242 -7.58 -5.36 11.13
CA GLY A 242 -7.69 -5.10 12.57
C GLY A 242 -7.74 -3.60 12.91
N PHE A 243 -6.96 -2.78 12.19
CA PHE A 243 -6.98 -1.32 12.35
C PHE A 243 -8.30 -0.69 11.91
N LEU A 244 -8.97 -1.25 10.91
CA LEU A 244 -10.24 -0.77 10.37
C LEU A 244 -11.34 -0.71 11.45
N TRP A 245 -11.29 -1.57 12.48
CA TRP A 245 -12.18 -1.52 13.63
C TRP A 245 -12.21 -0.14 14.33
N TRP A 246 -11.09 0.55 14.32
CA TRP A 246 -10.93 1.86 14.96
C TRP A 246 -10.99 3.02 13.96
N ASN A 247 -10.68 2.74 12.70
CA ASN A 247 -10.59 3.75 11.63
C ASN A 247 -11.89 3.89 10.83
N ALA A 248 -12.81 2.92 10.90
CA ALA A 248 -14.14 3.01 10.28
C ALA A 248 -14.97 4.13 10.93
N LYS A 249 -15.87 4.73 10.16
CA LYS A 249 -16.70 5.88 10.62
C LYS A 249 -17.65 5.52 11.76
N PRO A 250 -17.69 6.27 12.85
CA PRO A 250 -16.86 7.45 13.15
C PRO A 250 -15.44 7.05 13.61
N ALA A 251 -14.43 7.50 12.88
CA ALA A 251 -13.05 7.12 13.15
C ALA A 251 -12.58 7.61 14.53
N LYS A 252 -12.01 6.70 15.30
CA LYS A 252 -11.37 7.01 16.60
C LYS A 252 -9.90 7.36 16.46
N ILE A 253 -9.31 7.03 15.30
CA ILE A 253 -7.93 7.34 14.93
C ILE A 253 -7.83 7.38 13.41
N PHE A 254 -7.05 8.33 12.87
CA PHE A 254 -6.73 8.40 11.45
C PHE A 254 -5.46 7.63 11.13
N LEU A 255 -5.40 7.11 9.90
CA LEU A 255 -4.24 6.39 9.37
C LEU A 255 -3.00 7.29 9.34
N GLY A 256 -3.15 8.51 8.84
CA GLY A 256 -2.11 9.52 8.70
C GLY A 256 -1.14 9.25 7.56
N ASP A 257 -0.24 10.23 7.31
CA ASP A 257 0.83 10.07 6.32
C ASP A 257 1.75 8.89 6.67
N THR A 258 1.88 8.59 7.95
CA THR A 258 2.60 7.41 8.48
C THR A 258 2.10 6.11 7.85
N GLY A 259 0.79 5.91 7.80
CA GLY A 259 0.21 4.67 7.28
C GLY A 259 0.03 4.71 5.77
N SER A 260 -0.48 5.81 5.23
CA SER A 260 -0.81 5.89 3.80
C SER A 260 0.41 5.81 2.90
N LEU A 261 1.54 6.46 3.27
CA LEU A 261 2.80 6.35 2.52
C LEU A 261 3.40 4.95 2.63
N ALA A 262 3.38 4.34 3.83
CA ALA A 262 3.84 2.99 4.05
C ALA A 262 3.08 1.98 3.18
N LEU A 263 1.75 2.00 3.26
CA LEU A 263 0.88 1.08 2.53
C LEU A 263 1.03 1.24 1.02
N GLY A 264 1.04 2.47 0.51
CA GLY A 264 1.20 2.72 -0.92
C GLY A 264 2.56 2.28 -1.44
N GLY A 265 3.64 2.47 -0.66
CA GLY A 265 4.95 1.95 -1.00
C GLY A 265 5.00 0.42 -1.00
N ALA A 266 4.41 -0.21 0.01
CA ALA A 266 4.34 -1.66 0.07
C ALA A 266 3.53 -2.26 -1.08
N VAL A 267 2.43 -1.61 -1.53
CA VAL A 267 1.67 -2.02 -2.73
C VAL A 267 2.57 -2.03 -3.97
N ALA A 268 3.37 -0.97 -4.19
CA ALA A 268 4.34 -0.93 -5.28
C ALA A 268 5.41 -2.01 -5.12
N GLY A 269 5.94 -2.18 -3.91
CA GLY A 269 6.93 -3.23 -3.61
C GLY A 269 6.41 -4.63 -3.93
N MET A 270 5.14 -4.93 -3.56
CA MET A 270 4.49 -6.19 -3.92
C MET A 270 4.42 -6.40 -5.42
N ALA A 271 4.01 -5.38 -6.19
CA ALA A 271 3.92 -5.46 -7.65
C ALA A 271 5.28 -5.76 -8.29
N VAL A 272 6.36 -5.13 -7.80
CA VAL A 272 7.72 -5.35 -8.29
C VAL A 272 8.20 -6.77 -8.00
N VAL A 273 8.10 -7.23 -6.75
CA VAL A 273 8.63 -8.56 -6.36
C VAL A 273 7.78 -9.72 -6.87
N SER A 274 6.50 -9.49 -7.18
CA SER A 274 5.60 -10.50 -7.77
C SER A 274 5.53 -10.45 -9.31
N ARG A 275 6.30 -9.56 -9.96
CA ARG A 275 6.28 -9.36 -11.42
C ARG A 275 4.90 -9.01 -11.98
N THR A 276 4.22 -8.05 -11.35
CA THR A 276 2.84 -7.65 -11.69
C THR A 276 2.66 -6.14 -11.69
N GLU A 277 3.68 -5.39 -12.15
CA GLU A 277 3.68 -3.92 -12.07
C GLU A 277 2.51 -3.29 -12.83
N LEU A 278 2.23 -3.75 -14.05
CA LEU A 278 1.10 -3.24 -14.83
C LEU A 278 -0.25 -3.77 -14.34
N LEU A 279 -0.28 -5.00 -13.78
CA LEU A 279 -1.49 -5.54 -13.17
C LEU A 279 -1.91 -4.72 -11.94
N LEU A 280 -0.97 -4.06 -11.27
CA LEU A 280 -1.27 -3.15 -10.17
C LEU A 280 -2.24 -2.04 -10.58
N VAL A 281 -2.21 -1.57 -11.83
CA VAL A 281 -3.15 -0.56 -12.33
C VAL A 281 -4.60 -1.06 -12.24
N ILE A 282 -4.81 -2.37 -12.41
CA ILE A 282 -6.13 -3.01 -12.31
C ILE A 282 -6.45 -3.32 -10.85
N ILE A 283 -5.57 -4.05 -10.14
CA ILE A 283 -5.80 -4.43 -8.73
C ILE A 283 -5.95 -3.19 -7.84
N GLY A 284 -5.15 -2.15 -8.11
CA GLY A 284 -5.16 -0.86 -7.41
C GLY A 284 -6.00 0.23 -8.08
N ALA A 285 -6.97 -0.14 -8.94
CA ALA A 285 -7.69 0.82 -9.77
C ALA A 285 -8.37 1.94 -8.97
N LEU A 286 -8.81 1.68 -7.76
CA LEU A 286 -9.37 2.73 -6.90
C LEU A 286 -8.33 3.85 -6.65
N PHE A 287 -7.11 3.51 -6.29
CA PHE A 287 -6.03 4.47 -6.05
C PHE A 287 -5.65 5.22 -7.33
N VAL A 288 -5.67 4.52 -8.46
CA VAL A 288 -5.42 5.09 -9.80
C VAL A 288 -6.52 6.12 -10.15
N ILE A 289 -7.79 5.77 -9.97
CA ILE A 289 -8.94 6.66 -10.24
C ILE A 289 -8.86 7.93 -9.37
N GLU A 290 -8.58 7.78 -8.08
CA GLU A 290 -8.42 8.92 -7.16
C GLU A 290 -7.29 9.84 -7.62
N THR A 291 -6.13 9.28 -7.97
CA THR A 291 -4.97 10.05 -8.45
C THR A 291 -5.25 10.74 -9.77
N ILE A 292 -5.83 10.03 -10.75
CA ILE A 292 -6.20 10.60 -12.06
C ILE A 292 -7.19 11.77 -11.88
N SER A 293 -8.14 11.65 -10.94
CA SER A 293 -9.10 12.72 -10.67
C SER A 293 -8.40 14.02 -10.23
N VAL A 294 -7.36 13.91 -9.41
CA VAL A 294 -6.55 15.05 -8.96
C VAL A 294 -5.71 15.60 -10.11
N MET A 295 -5.03 14.74 -10.86
CA MET A 295 -4.21 15.15 -12.00
C MET A 295 -5.06 15.89 -13.05
N LEU A 296 -6.23 15.36 -13.39
CA LEU A 296 -7.16 15.95 -14.32
C LEU A 296 -7.67 17.31 -13.82
N GLN A 297 -8.09 17.39 -12.56
CA GLN A 297 -8.55 18.62 -11.94
C GLN A 297 -7.49 19.72 -12.01
N VAL A 298 -6.25 19.39 -11.59
CA VAL A 298 -5.15 20.36 -11.55
C VAL A 298 -4.75 20.79 -12.97
N SER A 299 -4.68 19.86 -13.92
CA SER A 299 -4.32 20.13 -15.30
C SER A 299 -5.35 21.06 -15.98
N VAL A 300 -6.64 20.71 -15.89
CA VAL A 300 -7.70 21.55 -16.49
C VAL A 300 -7.77 22.91 -15.81
N PHE A 301 -7.66 22.97 -14.49
CA PHE A 301 -7.69 24.25 -13.75
C PHE A 301 -6.56 25.19 -14.21
N LYS A 302 -5.34 24.68 -14.39
CA LYS A 302 -4.19 25.46 -14.87
C LYS A 302 -4.34 25.87 -16.33
N LEU A 303 -4.76 24.96 -17.22
CA LEU A 303 -4.87 25.20 -18.65
C LEU A 303 -6.03 26.14 -19.01
N THR A 304 -7.10 26.18 -18.22
CA THR A 304 -8.31 26.96 -18.51
C THR A 304 -8.43 28.23 -17.66
N GLY A 305 -7.42 28.54 -16.83
CA GLY A 305 -7.45 29.73 -15.99
C GLY A 305 -8.50 29.67 -14.88
N GLY A 306 -8.82 28.47 -14.33
CA GLY A 306 -9.65 28.34 -13.15
C GLY A 306 -10.92 27.48 -13.26
N LYS A 307 -11.21 26.88 -14.43
CA LYS A 307 -12.35 25.97 -14.57
C LYS A 307 -12.10 24.65 -13.83
N ARG A 308 -13.13 24.13 -13.16
CA ARG A 308 -13.07 22.87 -12.42
C ARG A 308 -13.85 21.78 -13.15
N VAL A 309 -13.27 20.58 -13.26
CA VAL A 309 -13.94 19.37 -13.77
C VAL A 309 -14.84 18.77 -12.69
N PHE A 310 -14.29 18.61 -11.49
CA PHE A 310 -14.99 18.12 -10.31
C PHE A 310 -15.27 19.27 -9.35
N LYS A 311 -16.31 19.14 -8.51
CA LYS A 311 -16.56 20.10 -7.43
C LYS A 311 -15.35 20.22 -6.50
N MET A 312 -14.71 19.06 -6.22
CA MET A 312 -13.46 18.94 -5.48
C MET A 312 -12.74 17.65 -5.91
N ALA A 313 -11.42 17.62 -5.84
CA ALA A 313 -10.59 16.41 -6.01
C ALA A 313 -9.78 16.18 -4.72
N PRO A 314 -9.50 14.94 -4.34
CA PRO A 314 -9.82 13.67 -5.02
C PRO A 314 -11.32 13.37 -5.18
N LEU A 315 -11.64 12.33 -5.98
CA LEU A 315 -13.00 12.05 -6.47
C LEU A 315 -14.02 11.78 -5.34
N HIS A 316 -13.60 11.17 -4.24
CA HIS A 316 -14.48 10.92 -3.09
C HIS A 316 -15.09 12.23 -2.53
N HIS A 317 -14.34 13.33 -2.47
CA HIS A 317 -14.87 14.63 -2.04
C HIS A 317 -15.89 15.23 -3.01
N HIS A 318 -15.78 14.91 -4.31
CA HIS A 318 -16.79 15.33 -5.27
C HIS A 318 -18.17 14.76 -4.95
N PHE A 319 -18.23 13.49 -4.52
CA PHE A 319 -19.48 12.85 -4.14
C PHE A 319 -20.02 13.33 -2.79
N GLU A 320 -19.16 13.63 -1.82
CA GLU A 320 -19.59 14.28 -0.58
C GLU A 320 -20.23 15.65 -0.86
N LEU A 321 -19.61 16.48 -1.73
CA LEU A 321 -20.16 17.77 -2.15
C LEU A 321 -21.40 17.67 -3.06
N LYS A 322 -21.73 16.47 -3.54
CA LYS A 322 -23.01 16.13 -4.17
C LYS A 322 -24.09 15.71 -3.17
N GLY A 323 -23.75 15.63 -1.87
CA GLY A 323 -24.68 15.28 -0.80
C GLY A 323 -24.73 13.80 -0.45
N TRP A 324 -23.77 12.98 -0.91
CA TRP A 324 -23.69 11.59 -0.47
C TRP A 324 -23.14 11.54 0.96
N ALA A 325 -23.73 10.66 1.78
CA ALA A 325 -23.18 10.38 3.11
C ALA A 325 -21.80 9.72 2.97
N GLU A 326 -20.85 10.10 3.84
CA GLU A 326 -19.47 9.59 3.83
C GLU A 326 -19.42 8.06 3.79
N VAL A 327 -20.21 7.38 4.65
CA VAL A 327 -20.29 5.90 4.67
C VAL A 327 -20.74 5.34 3.31
N THR A 328 -21.68 6.01 2.64
CA THR A 328 -22.14 5.59 1.31
C THR A 328 -21.02 5.70 0.27
N VAL A 329 -20.23 6.77 0.31
CA VAL A 329 -19.06 6.93 -0.57
C VAL A 329 -18.08 5.80 -0.30
N VAL A 330 -17.69 5.58 0.95
CA VAL A 330 -16.71 4.56 1.35
C VAL A 330 -17.14 3.17 0.89
N ILE A 331 -18.38 2.75 1.17
CA ILE A 331 -18.88 1.43 0.78
C ILE A 331 -18.89 1.26 -0.75
N ARG A 332 -19.34 2.27 -1.50
CA ARG A 332 -19.35 2.19 -2.98
C ARG A 332 -17.96 2.13 -3.56
N PHE A 333 -17.01 2.85 -2.99
CA PHE A 333 -15.62 2.81 -3.41
C PHE A 333 -14.95 1.48 -3.06
N TRP A 334 -15.31 0.87 -1.92
CA TRP A 334 -14.88 -0.50 -1.61
C TRP A 334 -15.46 -1.53 -2.58
N ILE A 335 -16.71 -1.36 -3.02
CA ILE A 335 -17.29 -2.23 -4.06
C ILE A 335 -16.49 -2.09 -5.38
N ILE A 336 -16.16 -0.86 -5.79
CA ILE A 336 -15.33 -0.62 -6.98
C ILE A 336 -13.95 -1.27 -6.81
N CYS A 337 -13.32 -1.10 -5.64
CA CYS A 337 -12.05 -1.75 -5.32
C CYS A 337 -12.15 -3.27 -5.38
N GLY A 338 -13.18 -3.86 -4.77
CA GLY A 338 -13.43 -5.30 -4.79
C GLY A 338 -13.65 -5.86 -6.20
N LEU A 339 -14.39 -5.16 -7.06
CA LEU A 339 -14.54 -5.52 -8.47
C LEU A 339 -13.22 -5.46 -9.23
N ALA A 340 -12.41 -4.42 -9.00
CA ALA A 340 -11.10 -4.25 -9.61
C ALA A 340 -10.12 -5.36 -9.17
N VAL A 341 -10.08 -5.67 -7.87
CA VAL A 341 -9.31 -6.78 -7.31
C VAL A 341 -9.73 -8.11 -7.92
N SER A 342 -11.05 -8.36 -8.00
CA SER A 342 -11.58 -9.60 -8.60
C SER A 342 -11.23 -9.71 -10.07
N ALA A 343 -11.32 -8.61 -10.82
CA ALA A 343 -10.92 -8.56 -12.22
C ALA A 343 -9.41 -8.85 -12.39
N GLY A 344 -8.56 -8.23 -11.57
CA GLY A 344 -7.12 -8.46 -11.61
C GLY A 344 -6.72 -9.90 -11.29
N LEU A 345 -7.32 -10.50 -10.25
CA LEU A 345 -7.12 -11.92 -9.92
C LEU A 345 -7.68 -12.83 -11.02
N GLY A 346 -8.84 -12.49 -11.60
CA GLY A 346 -9.44 -13.23 -12.71
C GLY A 346 -8.52 -13.25 -13.94
N ILE A 347 -7.95 -12.09 -14.32
CA ILE A 347 -7.00 -11.98 -15.43
C ILE A 347 -5.73 -12.80 -15.15
N PHE A 348 -5.21 -12.70 -13.92
CA PHE A 348 -4.02 -13.45 -13.49
C PHE A 348 -4.24 -14.97 -13.58
N TYR A 349 -5.40 -15.45 -13.12
CA TYR A 349 -5.75 -16.86 -13.18
C TYR A 349 -6.05 -17.33 -14.61
N ALA A 350 -6.75 -16.52 -15.41
CA ALA A 350 -7.11 -16.85 -16.79
C ALA A 350 -5.87 -17.04 -17.70
N GLU A 351 -4.80 -16.25 -17.48
CA GLU A 351 -3.53 -16.42 -18.20
C GLU A 351 -2.92 -17.81 -17.95
N TRP A 352 -2.93 -18.23 -16.69
CA TRP A 352 -2.40 -19.53 -16.32
C TRP A 352 -3.21 -20.68 -16.94
N VAL A 353 -4.55 -20.60 -16.93
CA VAL A 353 -5.42 -21.60 -17.53
C VAL A 353 -5.26 -21.65 -19.06
N ALA A 354 -5.16 -20.49 -19.72
CA ALA A 354 -4.98 -20.40 -21.16
C ALA A 354 -3.62 -20.93 -21.65
N GLY A 355 -2.62 -20.97 -20.75
CA GLY A 355 -1.28 -21.47 -21.03
C GLY A 355 -1.14 -22.98 -20.84
N GLN A 356 -2.14 -23.70 -20.31
CA GLN A 356 -2.16 -25.17 -20.20
C GLN A 356 -2.56 -25.82 -21.52
#